data_d3575b06cdac540713a0176505080edc
#
_entry.id   d3575b06cdac540713a0176505080edc
#
_cell.length_a   1.000
_cell.length_b   1.000
_cell.length_c   1.000
_cell.angle_alpha   90.00
_cell.angle_beta   90.00
_cell.angle_gamma   90.00
#
_symmetry.space_group_name_H-M   'P 1'
#
loop_
_entity.id
_entity.type
_entity.pdbx_description
1 polymer ?
#
loop_
_entity_poly.entity_id
_entity_poly.type
_entity_poly.pdbx_seq_one_letter_code
_entity_poly.pdbx_strand_id
1 'polypeptide(L)'
;MSINRRNFFKVLGVTGVTLVTGKKMAAASAVENKTEFFGMLYDSTRCAGCQGCEFACAEAHELAAPSLDDTPVVGVERKADETRRTVINAYTTSRGDVFAKRQCMHCNEPACTAACLTKAMYKTGEGPVIWRGNKCMGCRYCMVSCPFDVPKFEYHSPNPRIQKCDMCYDRLKDGKIPACAQECPMEAIVFGTRRDLIKEARKRINDNPEQYYDHIYGEHEAGGTGWLYLSPVPFEELDFRTTLQNSSYPALTKGFLYAVPSIFVLWPALLLGIQQATKDNHPNNEENE
;
A
#
# COMPACT_ATOMS: atom_id res chain seq x y z
N MET A 1 -20.22 1.37 -50.67
CA MET A 1 -19.52 0.11 -50.62
C MET A 1 -20.26 -0.81 -49.64
N SER A 2 -21.10 -1.70 -50.15
CA SER A 2 -21.86 -2.65 -49.29
C SER A 2 -20.92 -3.77 -48.85
N ILE A 3 -20.66 -3.83 -47.58
CA ILE A 3 -19.86 -4.91 -46.97
C ILE A 3 -20.79 -6.12 -46.80
N ASN A 4 -20.58 -7.13 -47.67
CA ASN A 4 -21.35 -8.37 -47.65
C ASN A 4 -20.97 -9.19 -46.38
N ARG A 5 -21.92 -9.90 -45.73
CA ARG A 5 -21.72 -10.77 -44.56
C ARG A 5 -20.46 -11.62 -44.64
N ARG A 6 -20.20 -12.21 -45.81
CA ARG A 6 -19.05 -13.08 -46.08
C ARG A 6 -17.73 -12.32 -45.95
N ASN A 7 -17.68 -11.04 -46.31
CA ASN A 7 -16.49 -10.20 -46.24
C ASN A 7 -16.27 -9.68 -44.81
N PHE A 8 -17.34 -9.42 -44.05
CA PHE A 8 -17.25 -9.05 -42.65
C PHE A 8 -16.61 -10.14 -41.79
N PHE A 9 -17.05 -11.40 -41.95
CA PHE A 9 -16.44 -12.51 -41.20
C PHE A 9 -15.01 -12.84 -41.70
N LYS A 10 -14.66 -12.57 -42.94
CA LYS A 10 -13.27 -12.71 -43.42
C LYS A 10 -12.37 -11.65 -42.78
N VAL A 11 -12.83 -10.40 -42.67
CA VAL A 11 -12.07 -9.31 -42.01
C VAL A 11 -11.92 -9.59 -40.50
N LEU A 12 -12.97 -10.05 -39.82
CA LEU A 12 -12.92 -10.47 -38.41
C LEU A 12 -12.00 -11.66 -38.18
N GLY A 13 -12.02 -12.66 -39.08
CA GLY A 13 -11.14 -13.83 -39.03
C GLY A 13 -9.66 -13.45 -39.20
N VAL A 14 -9.34 -12.54 -40.11
CA VAL A 14 -7.97 -12.08 -40.37
C VAL A 14 -7.46 -11.20 -39.21
N THR A 15 -8.27 -10.31 -38.67
CA THR A 15 -7.89 -9.50 -37.49
C THR A 15 -7.79 -10.35 -36.21
N GLY A 16 -8.64 -11.37 -36.05
CA GLY A 16 -8.56 -12.29 -34.93
C GLY A 16 -7.28 -13.13 -34.93
N VAL A 17 -6.88 -13.66 -36.14
CA VAL A 17 -5.67 -14.47 -36.28
C VAL A 17 -4.40 -13.65 -36.12
N THR A 18 -4.37 -12.39 -36.56
CA THR A 18 -3.22 -11.50 -36.33
C THR A 18 -3.06 -11.07 -34.87
N LEU A 19 -4.15 -11.01 -34.07
CA LEU A 19 -4.08 -10.78 -32.64
C LEU A 19 -3.62 -12.02 -31.85
N VAL A 20 -3.88 -13.23 -32.34
CA VAL A 20 -3.49 -14.48 -31.67
C VAL A 20 -2.08 -14.94 -32.09
N THR A 21 -1.65 -14.63 -33.31
CA THR A 21 -0.29 -14.94 -33.81
C THR A 21 0.68 -13.77 -33.60
N GLY A 22 0.17 -12.65 -33.08
CA GLY A 22 1.00 -11.53 -32.68
C GLY A 22 2.02 -12.04 -31.68
N LYS A 23 3.29 -12.12 -32.14
CA LYS A 23 4.54 -12.25 -31.39
C LYS A 23 4.28 -12.30 -29.91
N LYS A 24 4.77 -13.37 -29.23
CA LYS A 24 5.24 -13.23 -27.86
C LYS A 24 5.92 -11.88 -27.81
N MET A 25 5.18 -10.84 -27.40
CA MET A 25 5.81 -9.68 -26.88
C MET A 25 6.65 -10.28 -25.77
N ALA A 26 7.94 -10.46 -26.09
CA ALA A 26 8.92 -10.55 -25.08
C ALA A 26 8.48 -9.42 -24.14
N ALA A 27 7.92 -9.77 -23.00
CA ALA A 27 7.99 -8.91 -21.86
C ALA A 27 9.48 -8.61 -21.81
N ALA A 28 9.87 -7.50 -22.44
CA ALA A 28 11.08 -6.84 -22.07
C ALA A 28 10.89 -6.77 -20.57
N SER A 29 11.55 -7.67 -19.86
CA SER A 29 12.00 -7.40 -18.54
C SER A 29 12.86 -6.15 -18.74
N ALA A 30 12.17 -4.97 -18.77
CA ALA A 30 12.78 -3.79 -18.29
C ALA A 30 13.29 -4.27 -16.93
N VAL A 31 14.60 -4.49 -16.86
CA VAL A 31 15.33 -4.29 -15.62
C VAL A 31 15.01 -2.82 -15.32
N GLU A 32 13.79 -2.59 -14.79
CA GLU A 32 13.53 -1.41 -14.01
C GLU A 32 14.69 -1.40 -13.04
N ASN A 33 15.52 -0.42 -13.18
CA ASN A 33 16.39 0.04 -12.14
C ASN A 33 15.45 0.37 -11.00
N LYS A 34 15.03 -0.67 -10.24
CA LYS A 34 14.16 -0.54 -9.08
C LYS A 34 14.99 0.28 -8.13
N THR A 35 14.73 1.58 -8.14
CA THR A 35 15.19 2.47 -7.10
C THR A 35 14.92 1.76 -5.80
N GLU A 36 15.95 1.46 -5.07
CA GLU A 36 15.86 0.67 -3.86
C GLU A 36 15.09 1.49 -2.83
N PHE A 37 13.97 0.98 -2.38
CA PHE A 37 13.10 1.69 -1.45
C PHE A 37 13.75 1.78 -0.08
N PHE A 38 13.67 2.94 0.53
CA PHE A 38 13.94 3.11 1.95
C PHE A 38 12.89 2.37 2.78
N GLY A 39 13.32 1.86 3.90
CA GLY A 39 12.50 1.16 4.88
C GLY A 39 12.95 1.42 6.30
N MET A 40 12.20 0.82 7.21
CA MET A 40 12.45 0.85 8.64
C MET A 40 12.37 -0.58 9.17
N LEU A 41 13.29 -0.96 10.03
CA LEU A 41 13.22 -2.20 10.79
C LEU A 41 12.94 -1.85 12.25
N TYR A 42 11.89 -2.42 12.81
CA TYR A 42 11.58 -2.32 14.23
C TYR A 42 11.80 -3.67 14.89
N ASP A 43 12.56 -3.66 15.97
CA ASP A 43 12.92 -4.82 16.76
C ASP A 43 12.27 -4.71 18.14
N SER A 44 11.19 -5.46 18.36
CA SER A 44 10.46 -5.42 19.63
C SER A 44 11.22 -6.03 20.79
N THR A 45 12.25 -6.87 20.51
CA THR A 45 13.11 -7.44 21.58
C THR A 45 14.01 -6.40 22.22
N ARG A 46 14.28 -5.29 21.50
CA ARG A 46 15.10 -4.18 21.96
C ARG A 46 14.31 -3.01 22.51
N CYS A 47 13.00 -2.96 22.25
CA CYS A 47 12.19 -1.83 22.65
C CYS A 47 11.91 -1.81 24.15
N ALA A 48 12.26 -0.70 24.81
CA ALA A 48 12.01 -0.49 26.24
C ALA A 48 10.68 0.24 26.53
N GLY A 49 9.85 0.52 25.53
CA GLY A 49 8.55 1.21 25.71
C GLY A 49 8.68 2.69 26.11
N CYS A 50 9.84 3.32 25.94
CA CYS A 50 10.14 4.67 26.45
C CYS A 50 9.42 5.83 25.75
N GLN A 51 8.65 5.57 24.69
CA GLN A 51 7.92 6.58 23.87
C GLN A 51 8.80 7.67 23.22
N GLY A 52 10.12 7.63 23.30
CA GLY A 52 11.00 8.62 22.67
C GLY A 52 10.70 8.83 21.19
N CYS A 53 10.34 7.76 20.48
CA CYS A 53 9.93 7.82 19.07
C CYS A 53 8.57 8.51 18.82
N GLU A 54 7.67 8.54 19.81
CA GLU A 54 6.40 9.29 19.74
C GLU A 54 6.67 10.79 19.91
N PHE A 55 7.46 11.17 20.91
CA PHE A 55 7.87 12.55 21.14
C PHE A 55 8.64 13.11 19.95
N ALA A 56 9.63 12.39 19.44
CA ALA A 56 10.40 12.80 18.27
C ALA A 56 9.52 12.95 17.01
N CYS A 57 8.51 12.10 16.86
CA CYS A 57 7.55 12.22 15.77
C CYS A 57 6.66 13.46 15.91
N ALA A 58 6.19 13.75 17.12
CA ALA A 58 5.37 14.92 17.40
C ALA A 58 6.15 16.21 17.12
N GLU A 59 7.37 16.32 17.63
CA GLU A 59 8.26 17.46 17.40
C GLU A 59 8.57 17.68 15.92
N ALA A 60 8.99 16.62 15.21
CA ALA A 60 9.35 16.70 13.80
C ALA A 60 8.17 17.08 12.87
N HIS A 61 6.95 16.96 13.33
CA HIS A 61 5.73 17.21 12.54
C HIS A 61 4.81 18.28 13.14
N GLU A 62 5.30 19.04 14.13
CA GLU A 62 4.55 20.12 14.78
C GLU A 62 3.19 19.63 15.33
N LEU A 63 3.16 18.42 15.87
CA LEU A 63 2.00 17.84 16.53
C LEU A 63 2.07 18.06 18.04
N ALA A 64 0.94 17.92 18.73
CA ALA A 64 0.91 17.94 20.18
C ALA A 64 1.82 16.83 20.74
N ALA A 65 2.65 17.18 21.71
CA ALA A 65 3.47 16.19 22.38
C ALA A 65 2.58 15.17 23.12
N PRO A 66 2.96 13.89 23.14
CA PRO A 66 2.27 12.91 23.97
C PRO A 66 2.26 13.33 25.44
N SER A 67 1.16 13.06 26.17
CA SER A 67 1.15 13.25 27.60
C SER A 67 2.08 12.26 28.28
N LEU A 68 2.80 12.71 29.32
CA LEU A 68 3.61 11.82 30.14
C LEU A 68 2.76 10.77 30.90
N ASP A 69 1.47 11.07 31.10
CA ASP A 69 0.51 10.14 31.71
C ASP A 69 -0.04 9.10 30.73
N ASP A 70 0.13 9.33 29.41
CA ASP A 70 -0.29 8.40 28.34
C ASP A 70 0.81 7.37 28.04
N THR A 71 1.27 6.67 29.06
CA THR A 71 2.28 5.63 28.93
C THR A 71 1.70 4.34 28.34
N PRO A 72 2.51 3.50 27.68
CA PRO A 72 2.07 2.20 27.23
C PRO A 72 1.66 1.32 28.42
N VAL A 73 0.36 1.05 28.56
CA VAL A 73 -0.19 0.17 29.59
C VAL A 73 -0.66 -1.12 28.96
N VAL A 74 -0.31 -2.22 29.57
CA VAL A 74 -0.76 -3.55 29.14
C VAL A 74 -2.29 -3.62 29.16
N GLY A 75 -2.88 -4.16 28.11
CA GLY A 75 -4.33 -4.26 27.95
C GLY A 75 -5.03 -3.00 27.45
N VAL A 76 -4.31 -1.90 27.24
CA VAL A 76 -4.82 -0.67 26.64
C VAL A 76 -4.18 -0.44 25.28
N GLU A 77 -4.90 -0.75 24.20
CA GLU A 77 -4.43 -0.47 22.85
C GLU A 77 -4.63 1.00 22.49
N ARG A 78 -3.54 1.73 22.29
CA ARG A 78 -3.54 3.09 21.75
C ARG A 78 -3.46 3.02 20.22
N LYS A 79 -4.23 3.83 19.52
CA LYS A 79 -4.22 3.92 18.06
C LYS A 79 -3.68 5.27 17.61
N ALA A 80 -2.98 5.27 16.48
CA ALA A 80 -2.67 6.51 15.78
C ALA A 80 -3.99 7.20 15.41
N ASP A 81 -4.05 8.50 15.60
CA ASP A 81 -5.22 9.33 15.37
C ASP A 81 -4.85 10.61 14.58
N GLU A 82 -5.71 11.59 14.56
CA GLU A 82 -5.46 12.86 13.86
C GLU A 82 -4.38 13.71 14.55
N THR A 83 -4.06 13.43 15.81
CA THR A 83 -3.04 14.16 16.59
C THR A 83 -1.73 13.39 16.72
N ARG A 84 -1.75 12.07 16.53
CA ARG A 84 -0.61 11.17 16.71
C ARG A 84 -0.39 10.26 15.50
N ARG A 85 0.77 10.35 14.87
CA ARG A 85 1.11 9.53 13.69
C ARG A 85 1.66 8.15 14.03
N THR A 86 2.06 7.96 15.27
CA THR A 86 2.65 6.71 15.78
C THR A 86 2.40 6.56 17.25
N VAL A 87 2.28 5.33 17.72
CA VAL A 87 2.13 4.95 19.12
C VAL A 87 2.93 3.68 19.44
N ILE A 88 3.36 3.55 20.69
CA ILE A 88 3.93 2.32 21.26
C ILE A 88 2.87 1.70 22.17
N ASN A 89 2.57 0.43 21.98
CA ASN A 89 1.67 -0.33 22.83
C ASN A 89 2.44 -1.42 23.57
N ALA A 90 1.97 -1.76 24.78
CA ALA A 90 2.48 -2.86 25.59
C ALA A 90 1.51 -4.05 25.52
N TYR A 91 2.05 -5.23 25.33
CA TYR A 91 1.31 -6.48 25.22
C TYR A 91 1.86 -7.51 26.18
N THR A 92 0.99 -8.17 26.96
CA THR A 92 1.39 -9.36 27.71
C THR A 92 1.43 -10.56 26.76
N THR A 93 2.58 -11.17 26.68
CA THR A 93 2.84 -12.29 25.77
C THR A 93 3.32 -13.51 26.52
N SER A 94 3.45 -14.62 25.83
CA SER A 94 4.02 -15.87 26.35
C SER A 94 5.45 -15.72 26.87
N ARG A 95 6.17 -14.65 26.49
CA ARG A 95 7.54 -14.33 26.94
C ARG A 95 7.64 -13.09 27.83
N GLY A 96 6.54 -12.66 28.43
CA GLY A 96 6.45 -11.45 29.24
C GLY A 96 5.94 -10.26 28.44
N ASP A 97 6.12 -9.06 28.99
CA ASP A 97 5.62 -7.83 28.37
C ASP A 97 6.52 -7.40 27.21
N VAL A 98 5.90 -7.22 26.04
CA VAL A 98 6.56 -6.83 24.79
C VAL A 98 5.94 -5.54 24.27
N PHE A 99 6.79 -4.63 23.80
CA PHE A 99 6.35 -3.37 23.21
C PHE A 99 6.32 -3.46 21.70
N ALA A 100 5.24 -2.94 21.09
CA ALA A 100 5.12 -2.87 19.64
C ALA A 100 4.70 -1.49 19.16
N LYS A 101 5.41 -1.00 18.16
CA LYS A 101 5.19 0.31 17.54
C LYS A 101 4.14 0.19 16.43
N ARG A 102 3.17 1.12 16.40
CA ARG A 102 2.12 1.20 15.40
C ARG A 102 2.19 2.50 14.62
N GLN A 103 2.24 2.41 13.31
CA GLN A 103 2.21 3.54 12.36
C GLN A 103 1.89 3.05 10.94
N CYS A 104 2.00 3.95 9.96
CA CYS A 104 1.84 3.58 8.55
C CYS A 104 2.92 2.58 8.11
N MET A 105 2.50 1.50 7.46
CA MET A 105 3.38 0.43 7.00
C MET A 105 4.15 0.77 5.72
N HIS A 106 3.82 1.88 5.05
CA HIS A 106 4.47 2.29 3.79
C HIS A 106 4.55 1.19 2.72
N CYS A 107 3.43 0.50 2.49
CA CYS A 107 3.33 -0.63 1.56
C CYS A 107 4.06 -0.40 0.24
N ASN A 108 4.59 -1.45 -0.37
CA ASN A 108 5.26 -1.36 -1.68
C ASN A 108 4.27 -0.95 -2.78
N GLU A 109 3.10 -1.58 -2.81
CA GLU A 109 1.96 -1.20 -3.66
C GLU A 109 0.78 -0.78 -2.77
N PRO A 110 0.73 0.49 -2.31
CA PRO A 110 -0.24 0.90 -1.30
C PRO A 110 -1.65 1.00 -1.85
N ALA A 111 -2.60 0.30 -1.22
CA ALA A 111 -4.02 0.39 -1.58
C ALA A 111 -4.57 1.82 -1.43
N CYS A 112 -4.11 2.57 -0.43
CA CYS A 112 -4.51 3.96 -0.21
C CYS A 112 -4.09 4.90 -1.35
N THR A 113 -2.98 4.63 -2.05
CA THR A 113 -2.57 5.41 -3.22
C THR A 113 -3.32 5.00 -4.47
N ALA A 114 -3.58 3.69 -4.63
CA ALA A 114 -4.38 3.17 -5.73
C ALA A 114 -5.84 3.67 -5.68
N ALA A 115 -6.40 3.78 -4.48
CA ALA A 115 -7.76 4.28 -4.24
C ALA A 115 -7.88 5.81 -4.37
N CYS A 116 -6.77 6.56 -4.39
CA CYS A 116 -6.81 8.02 -4.41
C CYS A 116 -6.94 8.57 -5.82
N LEU A 117 -8.14 9.00 -6.21
CA LEU A 117 -8.46 9.54 -7.54
C LEU A 117 -7.62 10.76 -7.91
N THR A 118 -7.37 11.66 -6.94
CA THR A 118 -6.61 12.90 -7.15
C THR A 118 -5.10 12.71 -6.99
N LYS A 119 -4.66 11.48 -6.65
CA LYS A 119 -3.27 11.18 -6.30
C LYS A 119 -2.72 12.04 -5.16
N ALA A 120 -3.59 12.50 -4.23
CA ALA A 120 -3.16 13.17 -3.01
C ALA A 120 -2.35 12.22 -2.11
N MET A 121 -2.78 10.95 -1.98
CA MET A 121 -1.93 9.88 -1.45
C MET A 121 -0.97 9.43 -2.55
N TYR A 122 0.32 9.45 -2.24
CA TYR A 122 1.37 9.23 -3.23
C TYR A 122 2.52 8.37 -2.68
N LYS A 123 2.92 7.37 -3.42
CA LYS A 123 4.14 6.59 -3.18
C LYS A 123 5.29 7.28 -3.89
N THR A 124 6.31 7.71 -3.13
CA THR A 124 7.50 8.35 -3.70
C THR A 124 8.41 7.31 -4.35
N GLY A 125 9.32 7.78 -5.20
CA GLY A 125 10.32 6.90 -5.84
C GLY A 125 11.28 6.27 -4.83
N GLU A 126 11.51 6.92 -3.70
CA GLU A 126 12.39 6.46 -2.63
C GLU A 126 11.72 5.50 -1.64
N GLY A 127 10.38 5.36 -1.70
CA GLY A 127 9.66 4.40 -0.86
C GLY A 127 8.60 4.96 0.08
N PRO A 128 8.75 6.13 0.68
CA PRO A 128 7.71 6.71 1.55
C PRO A 128 6.36 6.88 0.85
N VAL A 129 5.28 6.64 1.58
CA VAL A 129 3.93 7.00 1.17
C VAL A 129 3.57 8.31 1.87
N ILE A 130 3.33 9.36 1.10
CA ILE A 130 3.06 10.71 1.60
C ILE A 130 1.65 11.18 1.24
N TRP A 131 1.16 12.18 1.94
CA TRP A 131 -0.08 12.88 1.61
C TRP A 131 0.22 14.30 1.12
N ARG A 132 -0.41 14.70 0.03
CA ARG A 132 -0.27 16.03 -0.59
C ARG A 132 -1.59 16.78 -0.44
N GLY A 133 -1.65 17.69 0.54
CA GLY A 133 -2.87 18.41 0.92
C GLY A 133 -3.52 19.19 -0.21
N ASN A 134 -2.71 19.85 -1.05
CA ASN A 134 -3.17 20.65 -2.19
C ASN A 134 -3.91 19.86 -3.28
N LYS A 135 -3.85 18.52 -3.25
CA LYS A 135 -4.56 17.64 -4.18
C LYS A 135 -5.71 16.87 -3.50
N CYS A 136 -5.86 17.01 -2.19
CA CYS A 136 -6.86 16.25 -1.46
C CYS A 136 -8.25 16.86 -1.60
N MET A 137 -9.23 16.02 -1.99
CA MET A 137 -10.63 16.40 -2.07
C MET A 137 -11.46 15.96 -0.84
N GLY A 138 -10.83 15.38 0.19
CA GLY A 138 -11.50 14.96 1.42
C GLY A 138 -12.40 13.73 1.32
N CYS A 139 -12.31 12.92 0.26
CA CYS A 139 -13.21 11.76 0.05
C CYS A 139 -13.00 10.60 1.03
N ARG A 140 -11.91 10.59 1.80
CA ARG A 140 -11.54 9.59 2.84
C ARG A 140 -11.40 8.14 2.35
N TYR A 141 -11.43 7.90 1.04
CA TYR A 141 -11.32 6.55 0.47
C TYR A 141 -9.99 5.87 0.82
N CYS A 142 -8.92 6.64 1.05
CA CYS A 142 -7.65 6.13 1.56
C CYS A 142 -7.73 5.49 2.95
N MET A 143 -8.70 5.91 3.79
CA MET A 143 -8.93 5.31 5.11
C MET A 143 -9.56 3.91 4.96
N VAL A 144 -10.60 3.81 4.14
CA VAL A 144 -11.34 2.57 3.90
C VAL A 144 -10.48 1.52 3.19
N SER A 145 -9.63 1.96 2.26
CA SER A 145 -8.79 1.05 1.47
C SER A 145 -7.54 0.53 2.21
N CYS A 146 -7.19 1.11 3.35
CA CYS A 146 -6.00 0.72 4.09
C CYS A 146 -6.22 -0.56 4.89
N PRO A 147 -5.49 -1.66 4.60
CA PRO A 147 -5.65 -2.91 5.35
C PRO A 147 -5.15 -2.82 6.80
N PHE A 148 -4.40 -1.74 7.14
CA PHE A 148 -3.85 -1.48 8.47
C PHE A 148 -4.59 -0.39 9.24
N ASP A 149 -5.69 0.16 8.70
CA ASP A 149 -6.50 1.23 9.30
C ASP A 149 -5.69 2.45 9.80
N VAL A 150 -4.69 2.88 9.02
CA VAL A 150 -3.76 3.93 9.49
C VAL A 150 -4.13 5.35 9.12
N PRO A 151 -4.53 5.70 7.87
CA PRO A 151 -4.84 7.09 7.57
C PRO A 151 -6.02 7.58 8.41
N LYS A 152 -5.86 8.74 9.08
CA LYS A 152 -6.90 9.38 9.90
C LYS A 152 -7.20 10.77 9.36
N PHE A 153 -8.43 11.19 9.50
CA PHE A 153 -8.95 12.45 8.97
C PHE A 153 -9.28 13.41 10.12
N GLU A 154 -8.88 14.66 9.99
CA GLU A 154 -9.16 15.70 10.97
C GLU A 154 -10.62 16.19 10.85
N TYR A 155 -11.53 15.56 11.60
CA TYR A 155 -12.96 15.87 11.50
C TYR A 155 -13.35 17.24 12.07
N HIS A 156 -12.52 17.83 12.94
CA HIS A 156 -12.79 19.08 13.63
C HIS A 156 -12.16 20.30 12.96
N SER A 157 -11.44 20.10 11.85
CA SER A 157 -10.75 21.18 11.13
C SER A 157 -11.59 21.69 9.96
N PRO A 158 -11.66 23.01 9.71
CA PRO A 158 -12.26 23.57 8.51
C PRO A 158 -11.44 23.28 7.24
N ASN A 159 -10.14 22.96 7.41
CA ASN A 159 -9.26 22.50 6.34
C ASN A 159 -8.62 21.16 6.73
N PRO A 160 -9.39 20.06 6.65
CA PRO A 160 -9.01 18.78 7.21
C PRO A 160 -7.83 18.15 6.49
N ARG A 161 -6.91 17.61 7.27
CA ARG A 161 -5.74 16.86 6.78
C ARG A 161 -5.99 15.36 6.93
N ILE A 162 -5.24 14.58 6.14
CA ILE A 162 -5.09 13.15 6.39
C ILE A 162 -3.78 12.95 7.16
N GLN A 163 -3.90 12.55 8.42
CA GLN A 163 -2.76 12.29 9.28
C GLN A 163 -2.32 10.83 9.19
N LYS A 164 -1.04 10.61 9.02
CA LYS A 164 -0.34 9.32 9.07
C LYS A 164 1.16 9.54 9.05
N CYS A 165 1.94 8.55 9.45
CA CYS A 165 3.38 8.57 9.24
C CYS A 165 3.71 8.77 7.76
N ASP A 166 4.65 9.67 7.46
CA ASP A 166 5.18 9.95 6.12
C ASP A 166 6.66 9.51 5.98
N MET A 167 7.18 8.78 6.98
CA MET A 167 8.59 8.37 7.10
C MET A 167 9.53 9.59 7.16
N CYS A 168 9.04 10.70 7.72
CA CYS A 168 9.76 11.98 7.78
C CYS A 168 10.34 12.40 6.41
N TYR A 169 9.52 12.35 5.36
CA TYR A 169 9.96 12.50 3.97
C TYR A 169 10.74 13.81 3.72
N ASP A 170 10.36 14.91 4.38
CA ASP A 170 11.08 16.17 4.22
C ASP A 170 12.49 16.08 4.84
N ARG A 171 12.64 15.40 5.99
CA ARG A 171 13.97 15.12 6.56
C ARG A 171 14.82 14.24 5.64
N LEU A 172 14.21 13.25 4.97
CA LEU A 172 14.92 12.40 4.01
C LEU A 172 15.44 13.20 2.81
N LYS A 173 14.70 14.19 2.32
CA LYS A 173 15.19 15.11 1.28
C LYS A 173 16.40 15.92 1.72
N ASP A 174 16.49 16.25 3.01
CA ASP A 174 17.61 16.95 3.62
C ASP A 174 18.78 16.00 3.96
N GLY A 175 18.73 14.74 3.56
CA GLY A 175 19.73 13.73 3.88
C GLY A 175 19.75 13.26 5.33
N LYS A 176 18.70 13.59 6.11
CA LYS A 176 18.56 13.18 7.50
C LYS A 176 17.71 11.90 7.61
N ILE A 177 17.98 11.08 8.63
CA ILE A 177 17.17 9.91 8.93
C ILE A 177 15.84 10.31 9.61
N PRO A 178 14.81 9.42 9.60
CA PRO A 178 13.57 9.67 10.33
C PRO A 178 13.80 9.95 11.81
N ALA A 179 13.06 10.92 12.37
CA ALA A 179 13.26 11.37 13.75
C ALA A 179 13.11 10.23 14.77
N CYS A 180 12.13 9.34 14.58
CA CYS A 180 11.92 8.21 15.48
C CYS A 180 13.08 7.19 15.48
N ALA A 181 13.85 7.08 14.40
CA ALA A 181 15.03 6.23 14.35
C ALA A 181 16.24 6.94 15.00
N GLN A 182 16.36 8.25 14.77
CA GLN A 182 17.44 9.06 15.36
C GLN A 182 17.38 9.08 16.89
N GLU A 183 16.18 9.21 17.44
CA GLU A 183 15.95 9.37 18.88
C GLU A 183 15.75 8.05 19.65
N CYS A 184 15.93 6.89 18.99
CA CYS A 184 15.76 5.61 19.65
C CYS A 184 17.02 5.20 20.43
N PRO A 185 17.04 5.32 21.79
CA PRO A 185 18.25 5.03 22.57
C PRO A 185 18.63 3.55 22.59
N MET A 186 17.65 2.67 22.31
CA MET A 186 17.84 1.21 22.31
C MET A 186 18.14 0.67 20.90
N GLU A 187 18.29 1.53 19.89
CA GLU A 187 18.46 1.13 18.49
C GLU A 187 17.42 0.07 18.03
N ALA A 188 16.22 0.13 18.63
CA ALA A 188 15.10 -0.73 18.28
C ALA A 188 14.50 -0.35 16.91
N ILE A 189 14.82 0.85 16.40
CA ILE A 189 14.36 1.35 15.11
C ILE A 189 15.58 1.62 14.24
N VAL A 190 15.70 0.90 13.12
CA VAL A 190 16.80 1.05 12.17
C VAL A 190 16.25 1.54 10.84
N PHE A 191 16.88 2.56 10.26
CA PHE A 191 16.57 3.09 8.93
C PHE A 191 17.61 2.60 7.92
N GLY A 192 17.18 2.27 6.71
CA GLY A 192 18.07 1.86 5.63
C GLY A 192 17.34 1.49 4.36
N THR A 193 18.02 0.86 3.42
CA THR A 193 17.34 0.29 2.26
C THR A 193 16.54 -0.95 2.68
N ARG A 194 15.35 -1.13 2.13
CA ARG A 194 14.49 -2.26 2.52
C ARG A 194 15.18 -3.61 2.34
N ARG A 195 15.98 -3.78 1.29
CA ARG A 195 16.74 -5.01 1.01
C ARG A 195 17.77 -5.30 2.11
N ASP A 196 18.50 -4.30 2.52
CA ASP A 196 19.53 -4.49 3.54
C ASP A 196 18.91 -4.70 4.93
N LEU A 197 17.77 -4.04 5.18
CA LEU A 197 17.00 -4.28 6.41
C LEU A 197 16.44 -5.72 6.49
N ILE A 198 16.00 -6.31 5.38
CA ILE A 198 15.60 -7.72 5.34
C ILE A 198 16.79 -8.64 5.62
N LYS A 199 17.97 -8.36 5.02
CA LYS A 199 19.19 -9.13 5.30
C LYS A 199 19.58 -9.04 6.76
N GLU A 200 19.55 -7.83 7.33
CA GLU A 200 19.84 -7.59 8.73
C GLU A 200 18.86 -8.33 9.66
N ALA A 201 17.55 -8.26 9.34
CA ALA A 201 16.51 -8.94 10.09
C ALA A 201 16.73 -10.48 10.09
N ARG A 202 16.98 -11.06 8.92
CA ARG A 202 17.29 -12.50 8.80
C ARG A 202 18.56 -12.88 9.54
N LYS A 203 19.59 -12.02 9.47
CA LYS A 203 20.83 -12.24 10.23
C LYS A 203 20.55 -12.28 11.74
N ARG A 204 19.78 -11.33 12.28
CA ARG A 204 19.42 -11.32 13.71
C ARG A 204 18.69 -12.58 14.14
N ILE A 205 17.73 -13.05 13.34
CA ILE A 205 16.98 -14.29 13.59
C ILE A 205 17.95 -15.50 13.59
N ASN A 206 18.81 -15.61 12.58
CA ASN A 206 19.74 -16.72 12.46
C ASN A 206 20.81 -16.76 13.57
N ASP A 207 21.32 -15.59 13.96
CA ASP A 207 22.33 -15.45 15.00
C ASP A 207 21.77 -15.75 16.40
N ASN A 208 20.45 -15.51 16.61
CA ASN A 208 19.78 -15.66 17.90
C ASN A 208 18.39 -16.31 17.79
N PRO A 209 18.28 -17.56 17.31
CA PRO A 209 16.98 -18.19 17.03
C PRO A 209 16.10 -18.34 18.28
N GLU A 210 16.70 -18.44 19.47
CA GLU A 210 15.98 -18.52 20.74
C GLU A 210 15.30 -17.17 21.13
N GLN A 211 15.80 -16.04 20.58
CA GLN A 211 15.33 -14.71 20.93
C GLN A 211 14.23 -14.22 20.01
N TYR A 212 14.19 -14.69 18.79
CA TYR A 212 13.27 -14.22 17.76
C TYR A 212 12.29 -15.29 17.31
N TYR A 213 11.08 -14.87 17.01
CA TYR A 213 10.15 -15.67 16.21
C TYR A 213 10.61 -15.67 14.75
N ASP A 214 10.67 -16.84 14.10
CA ASP A 214 11.19 -16.99 12.73
C ASP A 214 10.20 -16.44 11.68
N HIS A 215 9.93 -15.16 11.77
CA HIS A 215 9.12 -14.43 10.81
C HIS A 215 9.45 -12.93 10.80
N ILE A 216 9.57 -12.35 9.60
CA ILE A 216 9.74 -10.90 9.41
C ILE A 216 8.41 -10.34 8.94
N TYR A 217 7.63 -9.76 9.85
CA TYR A 217 6.36 -9.15 9.49
C TYR A 217 6.57 -7.89 8.63
N GLY A 218 5.86 -7.80 7.52
CA GLY A 218 6.03 -6.75 6.51
C GLY A 218 6.89 -7.17 5.31
N GLU A 219 7.53 -8.34 5.35
CA GLU A 219 8.27 -8.84 4.20
C GLU A 219 7.33 -9.16 3.03
N HIS A 220 6.22 -9.85 3.31
CA HIS A 220 5.28 -10.34 2.30
C HIS A 220 3.85 -9.80 2.47
N GLU A 221 3.45 -9.42 3.68
CA GLU A 221 2.10 -8.99 4.00
C GLU A 221 1.67 -7.82 3.13
N ALA A 222 0.46 -7.94 2.53
CA ALA A 222 -0.12 -6.95 1.61
C ALA A 222 0.79 -6.60 0.40
N GLY A 223 1.61 -7.54 -0.07
CA GLY A 223 2.59 -7.33 -1.14
C GLY A 223 3.92 -6.73 -0.66
N GLY A 224 4.19 -6.81 0.62
CA GLY A 224 5.35 -6.25 1.29
C GLY A 224 5.20 -4.78 1.67
N THR A 225 5.89 -4.40 2.73
CA THR A 225 5.81 -3.05 3.32
C THR A 225 7.18 -2.42 3.52
N GLY A 226 7.23 -1.10 3.73
CA GLY A 226 8.44 -0.36 4.04
C GLY A 226 8.82 -0.43 5.51
N TRP A 227 7.90 -0.81 6.41
CA TRP A 227 8.20 -1.16 7.79
C TRP A 227 8.27 -2.67 7.94
N LEU A 228 9.34 -3.14 8.54
CA LEU A 228 9.62 -4.53 8.86
C LEU A 228 9.67 -4.68 10.38
N TYR A 229 9.20 -5.81 10.90
CA TYR A 229 9.17 -6.05 12.33
C TYR A 229 9.80 -7.38 12.68
N LEU A 230 10.57 -7.36 13.78
CA LEU A 230 11.05 -8.54 14.50
C LEU A 230 10.34 -8.63 15.86
N SER A 231 10.02 -9.83 16.26
CA SER A 231 9.33 -10.13 17.52
C SER A 231 9.92 -11.35 18.21
N PRO A 232 9.88 -11.42 19.56
CA PRO A 232 10.22 -12.64 20.30
C PRO A 232 9.09 -13.66 20.30
N VAL A 233 7.86 -13.26 19.91
CA VAL A 233 6.63 -14.07 19.94
C VAL A 233 5.90 -13.99 18.61
N PRO A 234 4.96 -14.89 18.33
CA PRO A 234 4.07 -14.77 17.18
C PRO A 234 3.38 -13.41 17.13
N PHE A 235 3.21 -12.86 15.92
CA PHE A 235 2.67 -11.51 15.74
C PHE A 235 1.19 -11.36 16.14
N GLU A 236 0.46 -12.48 16.26
CA GLU A 236 -0.89 -12.52 16.80
C GLU A 236 -0.93 -12.06 18.27
N GLU A 237 0.09 -12.43 19.07
CA GLU A 237 0.18 -12.01 20.48
C GLU A 237 0.40 -10.50 20.64
N LEU A 238 0.86 -9.85 19.58
CA LEU A 238 1.05 -8.40 19.50
C LEU A 238 -0.08 -7.70 18.77
N ASP A 239 -1.21 -8.37 18.52
CA ASP A 239 -2.37 -7.85 17.79
C ASP A 239 -2.05 -7.32 16.38
N PHE A 240 -1.05 -7.92 15.69
CA PHE A 240 -0.83 -7.68 14.28
C PHE A 240 -1.82 -8.48 13.43
N ARG A 241 -2.26 -7.91 12.32
CA ARG A 241 -3.10 -8.62 11.35
C ARG A 241 -2.28 -9.64 10.59
N THR A 242 -2.38 -10.91 10.95
CA THR A 242 -1.68 -12.03 10.30
C THR A 242 -2.50 -12.66 9.17
N THR A 243 -3.79 -12.34 9.06
CA THR A 243 -4.68 -12.82 8.00
C THR A 243 -4.51 -12.08 6.66
N LEU A 244 -3.49 -11.21 6.55
CA LEU A 244 -3.22 -10.47 5.33
C LEU A 244 -2.62 -11.40 4.25
N GLN A 245 -3.10 -11.23 3.02
CA GLN A 245 -2.54 -11.97 1.89
C GLN A 245 -1.16 -11.45 1.49
N ASN A 246 -0.36 -12.31 0.84
CA ASN A 246 0.99 -11.95 0.37
C ASN A 246 0.97 -11.10 -0.92
N SER A 247 -0.15 -11.07 -1.63
CA SER A 247 -0.31 -10.20 -2.80
C SER A 247 -0.79 -8.82 -2.41
N SER A 248 -0.42 -7.80 -3.19
CA SER A 248 -0.92 -6.45 -2.96
C SER A 248 -2.41 -6.33 -3.27
N TYR A 249 -3.16 -5.57 -2.47
CA TYR A 249 -4.59 -5.38 -2.69
C TYR A 249 -4.92 -4.74 -4.05
N PRO A 250 -4.16 -3.76 -4.57
CA PRO A 250 -4.37 -3.25 -5.92
C PRO A 250 -4.22 -4.29 -7.02
N ALA A 251 -3.39 -5.31 -6.84
CA ALA A 251 -3.21 -6.38 -7.83
C ALA A 251 -4.48 -7.19 -8.06
N LEU A 252 -5.35 -7.35 -7.05
CA LEU A 252 -6.59 -8.12 -7.15
C LEU A 252 -7.60 -7.53 -8.15
N THR A 253 -7.64 -6.20 -8.26
CA THR A 253 -8.58 -5.50 -9.15
C THR A 253 -7.94 -5.09 -10.47
N LYS A 254 -6.63 -5.18 -10.59
CA LYS A 254 -5.87 -4.71 -11.75
C LYS A 254 -6.34 -5.35 -13.05
N GLY A 255 -6.51 -6.68 -13.08
CA GLY A 255 -6.99 -7.39 -14.26
C GLY A 255 -8.36 -6.93 -14.73
N PHE A 256 -9.31 -6.79 -13.81
CA PHE A 256 -10.64 -6.27 -14.09
C PHE A 256 -10.60 -4.85 -14.64
N LEU A 257 -9.86 -3.95 -14.01
CA LEU A 257 -9.75 -2.55 -14.43
C LEU A 257 -9.14 -2.39 -15.82
N TYR A 258 -8.20 -3.25 -16.20
CA TYR A 258 -7.64 -3.25 -17.56
C TYR A 258 -8.60 -3.85 -18.60
N ALA A 259 -9.49 -4.77 -18.22
CA ALA A 259 -10.48 -5.34 -19.13
C ALA A 259 -11.62 -4.37 -19.46
N VAL A 260 -12.00 -3.49 -18.53
CA VAL A 260 -13.14 -2.56 -18.67
C VAL A 260 -13.02 -1.67 -19.91
N PRO A 261 -11.94 -0.94 -20.19
CA PRO A 261 -11.82 -0.13 -21.41
C PRO A 261 -11.95 -0.96 -22.69
N SER A 262 -11.39 -2.17 -22.70
CA SER A 262 -11.49 -3.07 -23.84
C SER A 262 -12.93 -3.51 -24.10
N ILE A 263 -13.68 -3.81 -23.05
CA ILE A 263 -15.09 -4.17 -23.13
C ILE A 263 -15.91 -3.00 -23.67
N PHE A 264 -15.65 -1.77 -23.19
CA PHE A 264 -16.37 -0.57 -23.64
C PHE A 264 -16.15 -0.24 -25.13
N VAL A 265 -15.03 -0.65 -25.71
CA VAL A 265 -14.75 -0.46 -27.14
C VAL A 265 -15.28 -1.64 -27.96
N LEU A 266 -14.99 -2.87 -27.54
CA LEU A 266 -15.31 -4.07 -28.32
C LEU A 266 -16.80 -4.40 -28.32
N TRP A 267 -17.50 -4.19 -27.20
CA TRP A 267 -18.91 -4.53 -27.08
C TRP A 267 -19.81 -3.68 -27.98
N PRO A 268 -19.71 -2.32 -27.99
CA PRO A 268 -20.47 -1.51 -28.95
C PRO A 268 -20.13 -1.83 -30.41
N ALA A 269 -18.84 -2.06 -30.73
CA ALA A 269 -18.44 -2.43 -32.08
C ALA A 269 -19.05 -3.77 -32.52
N LEU A 270 -19.11 -4.74 -31.63
CA LEU A 270 -19.76 -6.03 -31.89
C LEU A 270 -21.28 -5.86 -32.12
N LEU A 271 -21.94 -5.09 -31.24
CA LEU A 271 -23.38 -4.84 -31.38
C LEU A 271 -23.72 -4.07 -32.66
N LEU A 272 -22.95 -3.06 -33.04
CA LEU A 272 -23.11 -2.34 -34.30
C LEU A 272 -22.88 -3.27 -35.49
N GLY A 273 -21.89 -4.16 -35.41
CA GLY A 273 -21.65 -5.17 -36.47
C GLY A 273 -22.80 -6.14 -36.61
N ILE A 274 -23.39 -6.61 -35.50
CA ILE A 274 -24.57 -7.47 -35.52
C ILE A 274 -25.79 -6.71 -36.09
N GLN A 275 -26.02 -5.49 -35.62
CA GLN A 275 -27.10 -4.65 -36.13
C GLN A 275 -27.01 -4.45 -37.63
N GLN A 276 -25.83 -4.10 -38.15
CA GLN A 276 -25.62 -3.90 -39.59
C GLN A 276 -25.85 -5.21 -40.36
N ALA A 277 -25.39 -6.34 -39.83
CA ALA A 277 -25.57 -7.65 -40.46
C ALA A 277 -27.02 -8.13 -40.47
N THR A 278 -27.83 -7.69 -39.52
CA THR A 278 -29.27 -8.06 -39.44
C THR A 278 -30.18 -7.09 -40.15
N LYS A 279 -29.79 -5.81 -40.32
CA LYS A 279 -30.57 -4.78 -41.01
C LYS A 279 -30.90 -5.14 -42.48
N ASP A 280 -29.96 -5.81 -43.16
CA ASP A 280 -30.13 -6.24 -44.55
C ASP A 280 -31.10 -7.44 -44.70
N ASN A 281 -31.59 -8.04 -43.61
CA ASN A 281 -32.52 -9.17 -43.61
C ASN A 281 -33.98 -8.80 -43.38
N HIS A 282 -34.32 -7.51 -43.11
CA HIS A 282 -35.66 -7.00 -43.11
C HIS A 282 -35.81 -6.10 -44.36
N PRO A 283 -36.30 -6.64 -45.50
CA PRO A 283 -36.77 -5.78 -46.59
C PRO A 283 -37.90 -4.93 -46.02
N ASN A 284 -37.78 -3.62 -46.21
CA ASN A 284 -38.80 -2.64 -45.81
C ASN A 284 -40.16 -3.09 -46.36
N ASN A 285 -41.06 -3.52 -45.49
CA ASN A 285 -42.49 -3.62 -45.73
C ASN A 285 -43.16 -2.26 -45.49
N GLU A 286 -42.54 -1.21 -45.96
CA GLU A 286 -43.15 0.15 -45.97
C GLU A 286 -43.24 0.67 -47.42
N GLU A 287 -44.05 -0.02 -48.20
CA GLU A 287 -44.69 0.55 -49.36
C GLU A 287 -46.00 -0.18 -49.55
N ASN A 288 -47.07 0.26 -48.86
CA ASN A 288 -48.46 0.18 -49.25
C ASN A 288 -49.37 0.51 -48.05
N GLU A 289 -49.58 1.80 -47.79
CA GLU A 289 -50.84 2.35 -47.36
C GLU A 289 -51.00 3.76 -47.97
#